data_d8b8ec23ba6f30c11bfaa8e950de42e1
#
_entry.id   d8b8ec23ba6f30c11bfaa8e950de42e1
#
_cell.length_a   1.000
_cell.length_b   1.000
_cell.length_c   1.000
_cell.angle_alpha   90.00
_cell.angle_beta   90.00
_cell.angle_gamma   90.00
#
_symmetry.space_group_name_H-M   'P 1'
#
loop_
_entity.id
_entity.type
_entity.pdbx_description
1 polymer ?
#
loop_
_entity_poly.entity_id
_entity_poly.type
_entity_poly.pdbx_seq_one_letter_code
_entity_poly.pdbx_strand_id
1 'polypeptide(L)'
;MPRRLRYTDEALADLDAARNWLVQPGAGPVARGKLASIWASIEALVDRPCQWPVGAHRGVRELPCTGGWRALYEVDPDTGHNATAGDVRVLRVYGPGQDRHKFGRS
;
A
#
# COMPACT_ATOMS: atom_id res chain seq x y z
N MET A 1 4.31 -14.82 -17.17
CA MET A 1 4.94 -14.87 -15.84
C MET A 1 4.07 -14.13 -14.85
N PRO A 2 3.82 -14.67 -13.68
CA PRO A 2 3.07 -13.95 -12.68
C PRO A 2 3.84 -12.72 -12.20
N ARG A 3 3.12 -11.64 -11.97
CA ARG A 3 3.67 -10.40 -11.47
C ARG A 3 4.09 -10.58 -10.02
N ARG A 4 5.23 -10.00 -9.66
CA ARG A 4 5.73 -10.05 -8.30
C ARG A 4 5.21 -8.86 -7.51
N LEU A 5 4.91 -9.10 -6.24
CA LEU A 5 4.56 -8.08 -5.27
C LEU A 5 5.66 -8.03 -4.22
N ARG A 6 6.33 -6.88 -4.14
CA ARG A 6 7.47 -6.69 -3.23
C ARG A 6 7.18 -5.55 -2.28
N TYR A 7 7.89 -5.52 -1.18
CA TYR A 7 7.76 -4.51 -0.14
C TYR A 7 9.14 -3.96 0.19
N THR A 8 9.23 -2.64 0.37
CA THR A 8 10.43 -2.05 0.96
C THR A 8 10.47 -2.35 2.46
N ASP A 9 11.64 -2.18 3.08
CA ASP A 9 11.77 -2.34 4.52
C ASP A 9 10.88 -1.34 5.26
N GLU A 10 10.75 -0.12 4.73
CA GLU A 10 9.89 0.92 5.28
C GLU A 10 8.42 0.51 5.21
N ALA A 11 7.98 -0.09 4.11
CA ALA A 11 6.62 -0.57 3.98
C ALA A 11 6.33 -1.70 4.96
N LEU A 12 7.28 -2.62 5.13
CA LEU A 12 7.13 -3.71 6.10
C LEU A 12 7.04 -3.17 7.53
N ALA A 13 7.87 -2.17 7.86
CA ALA A 13 7.81 -1.52 9.17
C ALA A 13 6.48 -0.79 9.37
N ASP A 14 5.97 -0.12 8.33
CA ASP A 14 4.68 0.54 8.38
C ASP A 14 3.54 -0.46 8.63
N LEU A 15 3.59 -1.61 7.96
CA LEU A 15 2.57 -2.66 8.11
C LEU A 15 2.64 -3.30 9.50
N ASP A 16 3.84 -3.47 10.04
CA ASP A 16 4.01 -3.96 11.39
C ASP A 16 3.46 -2.98 12.42
N ALA A 17 3.71 -1.70 12.23
CA ALA A 17 3.15 -0.64 13.08
C ALA A 17 1.63 -0.59 12.97
N ALA A 18 1.08 -0.74 11.76
CA ALA A 18 -0.36 -0.80 11.54
C ALA A 18 -0.98 -1.99 12.28
N ARG A 19 -0.33 -3.14 12.20
CA ARG A 19 -0.78 -4.33 12.93
C ARG A 19 -0.80 -4.08 14.43
N ASN A 20 0.26 -3.52 14.98
CA ASN A 20 0.34 -3.25 16.42
C ASN A 20 -0.74 -2.26 16.86
N TRP A 21 -1.03 -1.27 16.04
CA TRP A 21 -2.10 -0.29 16.30
C TRP A 21 -3.48 -0.93 16.22
N LEU A 22 -3.74 -1.71 15.16
CA LEU A 22 -5.09 -2.22 14.87
C LEU A 22 -5.46 -3.46 15.67
N VAL A 23 -4.48 -4.21 16.18
CA VAL A 23 -4.75 -5.44 16.96
C VAL A 23 -4.30 -5.33 18.40
N GLN A 24 -4.08 -4.12 18.90
CA GLN A 24 -3.74 -3.92 20.31
C GLN A 24 -4.87 -4.40 21.21
N PRO A 25 -4.59 -4.71 22.48
CA PRO A 25 -5.63 -5.13 23.42
C PRO A 25 -6.79 -4.13 23.47
N GLY A 26 -8.02 -4.63 23.33
CA GLY A 26 -9.22 -3.82 23.31
C GLY A 26 -9.62 -3.28 21.94
N ALA A 27 -8.83 -3.51 20.89
CA ALA A 27 -9.13 -3.01 19.55
C ALA A 27 -10.39 -3.65 18.94
N GLY A 28 -10.62 -4.93 19.20
CA GLY A 28 -11.82 -5.63 18.76
C GLY A 28 -11.79 -6.10 17.31
N PRO A 29 -12.88 -6.78 16.87
CA PRO A 29 -12.92 -7.42 15.55
C PRO A 29 -12.97 -6.43 14.39
N VAL A 30 -13.52 -5.24 14.57
CA VAL A 30 -13.58 -4.23 13.50
C VAL A 30 -12.17 -3.81 13.09
N ALA A 31 -11.30 -3.54 14.06
CA ALA A 31 -9.93 -3.14 13.78
C ALA A 31 -9.14 -4.26 13.11
N ARG A 32 -9.34 -5.51 13.55
CA ARG A 32 -8.71 -6.68 12.90
C ARG A 32 -9.16 -6.81 11.45
N GLY A 33 -10.44 -6.56 11.18
CA GLY A 33 -10.97 -6.56 9.83
C GLY A 33 -10.33 -5.49 8.96
N LYS A 34 -10.00 -4.33 9.51
CA LYS A 34 -9.30 -3.27 8.79
C LYS A 34 -7.90 -3.75 8.35
N LEU A 35 -7.17 -4.41 9.22
CA LEU A 35 -5.85 -4.92 8.88
C LEU A 35 -5.93 -5.93 7.73
N ALA A 36 -6.86 -6.88 7.82
CA ALA A 36 -7.08 -7.87 6.76
C ALA A 36 -7.45 -7.19 5.44
N SER A 37 -8.29 -6.15 5.48
CA SER A 37 -8.69 -5.39 4.31
C SER A 37 -7.53 -4.64 3.67
N ILE A 38 -6.63 -4.06 4.48
CA ILE A 38 -5.43 -3.39 3.98
C ILE A 38 -4.56 -4.38 3.21
N TRP A 39 -4.29 -5.53 3.78
CA TRP A 39 -3.50 -6.57 3.13
C TRP A 39 -4.15 -7.05 1.82
N ALA A 40 -5.46 -7.30 1.84
CA ALA A 40 -6.19 -7.75 0.65
C ALA A 40 -6.14 -6.71 -0.47
N SER A 41 -6.26 -5.42 -0.14
CA SER A 41 -6.18 -4.34 -1.12
C SER A 41 -4.81 -4.28 -1.78
N ILE A 42 -3.75 -4.44 -0.99
CA ILE A 42 -2.38 -4.44 -1.51
C ILE A 42 -2.15 -5.66 -2.40
N GLU A 43 -2.57 -6.84 -1.97
CA GLU A 43 -2.39 -8.07 -2.74
C GLU A 43 -3.14 -8.02 -4.07
N ALA A 44 -4.27 -7.33 -4.13
CA ALA A 44 -5.04 -7.16 -5.38
C ALA A 44 -4.29 -6.36 -6.44
N LEU A 45 -3.24 -5.61 -6.07
CA LEU A 45 -2.41 -4.87 -7.02
C LEU A 45 -1.70 -5.78 -8.01
N VAL A 46 -1.51 -7.05 -7.69
CA VAL A 46 -0.92 -8.03 -8.60
C VAL A 46 -1.77 -8.18 -9.86
N ASP A 47 -3.09 -8.10 -9.71
CA ASP A 47 -4.00 -8.22 -10.84
C ASP A 47 -4.23 -6.89 -11.57
N ARG A 48 -4.20 -5.78 -10.84
CA ARG A 48 -4.53 -4.45 -11.39
C ARG A 48 -3.54 -3.39 -10.91
N PRO A 49 -2.27 -3.48 -11.33
CA PRO A 49 -1.24 -2.56 -10.81
C PRO A 49 -1.45 -1.11 -11.21
N CYS A 50 -2.08 -0.84 -12.34
CA CYS A 50 -2.29 0.52 -12.83
C CYS A 50 -3.69 1.07 -12.55
N GLN A 51 -4.46 0.40 -11.70
CA GLN A 51 -5.83 0.83 -11.39
C GLN A 51 -5.86 2.20 -10.69
N TRP A 52 -4.92 2.47 -9.82
CA TRP A 52 -4.89 3.69 -9.03
C TRP A 52 -3.94 4.71 -9.64
N PRO A 53 -4.31 6.00 -9.64
CA PRO A 53 -3.49 7.01 -10.31
C PRO A 53 -2.20 7.33 -9.55
N VAL A 54 -1.28 7.99 -10.25
CA VAL A 54 -0.12 8.60 -9.62
C VAL A 54 -0.60 9.72 -8.70
N GLY A 55 -0.10 9.73 -7.48
CA GLY A 55 -0.49 10.70 -6.46
C GLY A 55 0.47 11.88 -6.36
N ALA A 56 0.78 12.28 -5.14
CA ALA A 56 1.58 13.47 -4.87
C ALA A 56 3.04 13.33 -5.30
N HIS A 57 3.55 12.12 -5.42
CA HIS A 57 4.95 11.86 -5.78
C HIS A 57 5.04 11.27 -7.18
N ARG A 58 5.96 11.82 -7.97
CA ARG A 58 6.13 11.39 -9.37
C ARG A 58 6.46 9.90 -9.45
N GLY A 59 5.74 9.19 -10.32
CA GLY A 59 5.95 7.77 -10.54
C GLY A 59 5.43 6.87 -9.43
N VAL A 60 4.83 7.45 -8.40
CA VAL A 60 4.30 6.72 -7.25
C VAL A 60 2.78 6.77 -7.27
N ARG A 61 2.16 5.60 -7.31
CA ARG A 61 0.70 5.48 -7.27
C ARG A 61 0.23 5.37 -5.83
N GLU A 62 -1.00 5.84 -5.58
CA GLU A 62 -1.59 5.80 -4.25
C GLU A 62 -2.81 4.88 -4.27
N LEU A 63 -2.74 3.84 -3.45
CA LEU A 63 -3.84 2.90 -3.24
C LEU A 63 -4.62 3.35 -2.00
N PRO A 64 -5.89 3.76 -2.13
CA PRO A 64 -6.71 4.01 -0.95
C PRO A 64 -7.10 2.68 -0.31
N CYS A 65 -6.94 2.60 0.99
CA CYS A 65 -7.34 1.45 1.78
C CYS A 65 -8.47 1.85 2.73
N THR A 66 -9.03 0.87 3.41
CA THR A 66 -10.13 1.11 4.34
C THR A 66 -9.76 2.10 5.44
N GLY A 67 -10.73 2.89 5.90
CA GLY A 67 -10.57 3.73 7.08
C GLY A 67 -9.55 4.85 6.95
N GLY A 68 -9.27 5.31 5.74
CA GLY A 68 -8.30 6.39 5.52
C GLY A 68 -6.86 5.95 5.43
N TRP A 69 -6.60 4.65 5.49
CA TRP A 69 -5.26 4.12 5.22
C TRP A 69 -4.93 4.24 3.75
N ARG A 70 -3.64 4.40 3.44
CA ARG A 70 -3.16 4.50 2.06
C ARG A 70 -1.84 3.77 1.90
N ALA A 71 -1.66 3.13 0.75
CA ALA A 71 -0.39 2.52 0.38
C ALA A 71 0.20 3.28 -0.81
N LEU A 72 1.47 3.61 -0.73
CA LEU A 72 2.22 4.18 -1.83
C LEU A 72 2.99 3.05 -2.52
N TYR A 73 2.87 2.96 -3.83
CA TYR A 73 3.54 1.89 -4.57
C TYR A 73 4.00 2.38 -5.94
N GLU A 74 4.95 1.66 -6.48
CA GLU A 74 5.42 1.88 -7.85
C GLU A 74 5.27 0.60 -8.65
N VAL A 75 5.19 0.75 -9.97
CA VAL A 75 5.09 -0.37 -10.92
C VAL A 75 6.25 -0.26 -11.89
N ASP A 76 6.97 -1.34 -12.14
CA ASP A 76 8.15 -1.31 -13.01
C ASP A 76 8.17 -2.51 -13.95
N PRO A 77 8.03 -2.27 -15.27
CA PRO A 77 7.72 -0.99 -15.90
C PRO A 77 6.27 -0.57 -15.73
N ASP A 78 6.04 0.71 -15.56
CA ASP A 78 4.70 1.26 -15.49
C ASP A 78 4.26 1.70 -16.88
N THR A 79 3.48 0.84 -17.53
CA THR A 79 2.98 1.09 -18.88
C THR A 79 1.66 1.86 -18.89
N GLY A 80 1.04 2.03 -17.72
CA GLY A 80 -0.30 2.58 -17.59
C GLY A 80 -1.40 1.57 -17.88
N HIS A 81 -1.05 0.34 -18.25
CA HIS A 81 -2.01 -0.70 -18.63
C HIS A 81 -1.78 -1.95 -17.80
N ASN A 82 -2.83 -2.44 -17.13
CA ASN A 82 -2.73 -3.59 -16.24
C ASN A 82 -2.15 -4.83 -16.93
N ALA A 83 -2.47 -5.03 -18.19
CA ALA A 83 -2.06 -6.23 -18.92
C ALA A 83 -0.55 -6.29 -19.19
N THR A 84 0.11 -5.14 -19.30
CA THR A 84 1.52 -5.06 -19.72
C THR A 84 2.44 -4.52 -18.65
N ALA A 85 1.89 -3.98 -17.56
CA ALA A 85 2.69 -3.43 -16.47
C ALA A 85 3.49 -4.53 -15.76
N GLY A 86 4.62 -4.13 -15.20
CA GLY A 86 5.53 -5.02 -14.51
C GLY A 86 5.20 -5.24 -13.04
N ASP A 87 6.25 -5.49 -12.28
CA ASP A 87 6.12 -5.84 -10.87
C ASP A 87 5.69 -4.65 -10.02
N VAL A 88 5.06 -4.95 -8.90
CA VAL A 88 4.60 -3.94 -7.94
C VAL A 88 5.54 -3.94 -6.74
N ARG A 89 5.95 -2.75 -6.33
CA ARG A 89 6.72 -2.55 -5.11
C ARG A 89 6.01 -1.56 -4.21
N VAL A 90 5.60 -2.02 -3.03
CA VAL A 90 4.97 -1.17 -2.03
C VAL A 90 6.07 -0.43 -1.28
N LEU A 91 5.97 0.91 -1.28
CA LEU A 91 7.02 1.78 -0.75
C LEU A 91 6.74 2.22 0.68
N ARG A 92 5.50 2.58 0.97
CA ARG A 92 5.07 3.03 2.29
C ARG A 92 3.59 2.71 2.49
N VAL A 93 3.19 2.60 3.76
CA VAL A 93 1.79 2.48 4.15
C VAL A 93 1.52 3.50 5.25
N TYR A 94 0.53 4.36 5.04
CA TYR A 94 0.19 5.41 5.99
C TYR A 94 -1.23 5.26 6.51
N GLY A 95 -1.39 5.53 7.80
CA GLY A 95 -2.69 5.58 8.43
C GLY A 95 -3.30 6.99 8.37
N PRO A 96 -4.54 7.12 8.85
CA PRO A 96 -5.19 8.43 8.93
C PRO A 96 -4.36 9.39 9.77
N GLY A 97 -4.22 10.62 9.28
CA GLY A 97 -3.49 11.66 10.00
C GLY A 97 -1.98 11.64 9.81
N GLN A 98 -1.42 10.60 9.21
CA GLN A 98 0.01 10.57 8.89
C GLN A 98 0.27 11.37 7.62
N ASP A 99 1.43 12.05 7.57
CA ASP A 99 1.78 12.91 6.45
C ASP A 99 2.52 12.14 5.36
N ARG A 100 1.76 11.64 4.37
CA ARG A 100 2.32 10.91 3.24
C ARG A 100 3.12 11.81 2.28
N HIS A 101 3.02 13.13 2.43
CA HIS A 101 3.79 14.06 1.61
C HIS A 101 5.25 14.11 2.01
N LYS A 102 5.60 13.55 3.15
CA LYS A 102 6.99 13.42 3.59
C LYS A 102 7.70 12.19 3.01
N PHE A 103 7.02 11.40 2.21
CA PHE A 103 7.62 10.24 1.56
C PHE A 103 8.86 10.66 0.76
N GLY A 104 9.95 9.87 0.87
CA GLY A 104 11.19 10.12 0.16
C GLY A 104 12.12 11.13 0.83
N ARG A 105 11.71 11.72 1.91
CA ARG A 105 12.55 12.62 2.71
C ARG A 105 13.18 11.84 3.85
N SER A 106 14.45 11.90 3.91
CA SER A 106 15.21 11.26 4.98
C SER A 106 15.47 12.21 6.10
#